data_555aca5056f779176158677aee74e1fa
#
_entry.id   555aca5056f779176158677aee74e1fa
#
_cell.length_a   1.000
_cell.length_b   1.000
_cell.length_c   1.000
_cell.angle_alpha   90.00
_cell.angle_beta   90.00
_cell.angle_gamma   90.00
#
_symmetry.space_group_name_H-M   'P 1'
#
loop_
_entity.id
_entity.type
_entity.pdbx_description
1 polymer ?
#
loop_
_entity_poly.entity_id
_entity_poly.type
_entity_poly.pdbx_seq_one_letter_code
_entity_poly.pdbx_strand_id
1 'polypeptide(L)'
;MRGTIGALCVLATLSPRPSAGGDATPSPRATQISYYYDAFDQSAFRPPTRVLDPALWVRKITGTRREAANVDSSDQVRLPSTWWQPRVGFRAVSSGQMIAGPGPGSGPSRAAKWRVTSLKTRGVSFGFRVKDADGQTFQLKFDPPGYPEMATGADVVATYLVWAAGYNVPDNAIVNFTTDDLEIAPQATYQDALGRKQPLTRERLEELIARAPRRPDGSYRAVASRYLAGKPLGEWEYRGRRADDPEDLIPHELRREIRGLWTVAAWIHHDDGSARNTLDMWVTEGGRSFVRHHLIDFSGCLGSASILKHNLRSGHEYMVDFGSAARSLATAGLYRPRWEHGEDPHLPAAGYFETGTFDPDGWRPFLPNPAFDERTERDVRWGARIVAGFSDDLIRAAVDRGRYSDPRVAEYLVRALLERRDQLVRRWLPERAASR
;
A
#
# COMPACT_ATOMS: atom_id res chain seq x y z
N MET A 1 72.12 53.45 -28.17
CA MET A 1 72.77 52.38 -27.39
C MET A 1 71.72 51.72 -26.57
N ARG A 2 71.74 50.46 -26.54
CA ARG A 2 70.61 49.56 -26.23
C ARG A 2 70.21 49.58 -24.77
N GLY A 3 68.94 49.89 -24.45
CA GLY A 3 68.36 49.77 -23.14
C GLY A 3 67.45 48.54 -23.07
N THR A 4 67.76 47.65 -22.11
CA THR A 4 67.05 46.40 -21.85
C THR A 4 65.81 46.66 -21.01
N ILE A 5 64.64 46.28 -21.46
CA ILE A 5 63.37 46.35 -20.73
C ILE A 5 63.22 45.01 -19.98
N GLY A 6 63.28 45.08 -18.66
CA GLY A 6 62.95 43.93 -17.81
C GLY A 6 61.44 43.76 -17.64
N ALA A 7 60.91 42.60 -18.05
CA ALA A 7 59.55 42.21 -17.86
C ALA A 7 59.32 41.67 -16.43
N LEU A 8 58.47 42.31 -15.68
CA LEU A 8 58.03 41.88 -14.32
C LEU A 8 56.86 40.89 -14.49
N CYS A 9 57.10 39.60 -14.28
CA CYS A 9 56.07 38.60 -14.22
C CYS A 9 55.37 38.66 -12.84
N VAL A 10 54.13 39.16 -12.80
CA VAL A 10 53.27 39.08 -11.61
C VAL A 10 52.62 37.69 -11.64
N LEU A 11 53.06 36.80 -10.77
CA LEU A 11 52.40 35.53 -10.48
C LEU A 11 51.12 35.82 -9.67
N ALA A 12 49.97 35.81 -10.33
CA ALA A 12 48.67 35.80 -9.66
C ALA A 12 48.43 34.41 -9.10
N THR A 13 48.51 34.26 -7.79
CA THR A 13 48.04 33.06 -7.07
C THR A 13 46.53 32.96 -7.17
N LEU A 14 46.03 32.07 -8.01
CA LEU A 14 44.64 31.68 -8.06
C LEU A 14 44.32 30.87 -6.76
N SER A 15 43.73 31.53 -5.78
CA SER A 15 43.05 30.84 -4.69
C SER A 15 41.89 30.02 -5.25
N PRO A 16 41.71 28.75 -4.87
CA PRO A 16 40.58 27.97 -5.31
C PRO A 16 39.30 28.63 -4.76
N ARG A 17 38.39 29.04 -5.64
CA ARG A 17 37.03 29.41 -5.25
C ARG A 17 36.39 28.21 -4.55
N PRO A 18 35.69 28.41 -3.40
CA PRO A 18 34.89 27.37 -2.85
C PRO A 18 33.87 26.96 -3.92
N SER A 19 33.81 25.65 -4.20
CA SER A 19 32.78 25.08 -5.06
C SER A 19 31.42 25.53 -4.54
N ALA A 20 30.69 26.26 -5.38
CA ALA A 20 29.29 26.58 -5.10
C ALA A 20 28.57 25.28 -4.77
N GLY A 21 27.85 25.28 -3.65
CA GLY A 21 27.06 24.14 -3.21
C GLY A 21 26.20 23.65 -4.37
N GLY A 22 26.18 22.34 -4.58
CA GLY A 22 25.40 21.73 -5.63
C GLY A 22 23.97 22.26 -5.54
N ASP A 23 23.42 22.70 -6.67
CA ASP A 23 22.03 23.13 -6.79
C ASP A 23 21.14 22.02 -6.25
N ALA A 24 20.55 22.27 -5.07
CA ALA A 24 19.64 21.33 -4.47
C ALA A 24 18.44 21.19 -5.41
N THR A 25 18.23 20.00 -5.98
CA THR A 25 17.08 19.72 -6.83
C THR A 25 15.81 20.21 -6.14
N PRO A 26 15.02 21.09 -6.77
CA PRO A 26 13.84 21.63 -6.12
C PRO A 26 12.80 20.52 -5.85
N SER A 27 12.20 20.55 -4.67
CA SER A 27 11.14 19.60 -4.30
C SER A 27 9.96 19.74 -5.25
N PRO A 28 9.41 18.63 -5.80
CA PRO A 28 8.16 18.66 -6.53
C PRO A 28 7.00 19.26 -5.74
N ARG A 29 5.96 19.70 -6.43
CA ARG A 29 4.79 20.30 -5.79
C ARG A 29 3.93 19.22 -5.13
N ALA A 30 3.38 19.51 -3.96
CA ALA A 30 2.39 18.64 -3.35
C ALA A 30 1.10 18.67 -4.19
N THR A 31 0.64 17.49 -4.62
CA THR A 31 -0.61 17.29 -5.34
C THR A 31 -1.60 16.54 -4.46
N GLN A 32 -2.89 16.69 -4.73
CA GLN A 32 -3.92 15.99 -4.00
C GLN A 32 -5.01 15.58 -4.98
N ILE A 33 -5.28 14.26 -5.03
CA ILE A 33 -6.36 13.74 -5.85
C ILE A 33 -7.69 14.09 -5.16
N SER A 34 -8.60 14.71 -5.91
CA SER A 34 -9.93 14.99 -5.41
C SER A 34 -10.72 13.70 -5.19
N TYR A 35 -11.17 13.47 -3.94
CA TYR A 35 -11.94 12.27 -3.59
C TYR A 35 -13.16 12.08 -4.49
N TYR A 36 -13.92 13.14 -4.76
CA TYR A 36 -15.13 13.06 -5.58
C TYR A 36 -14.81 12.81 -7.05
N TYR A 37 -13.77 13.47 -7.57
CA TYR A 37 -13.34 13.25 -8.95
C TYR A 37 -12.83 11.82 -9.15
N ASP A 38 -11.97 11.33 -8.26
CA ASP A 38 -11.42 9.98 -8.32
C ASP A 38 -12.52 8.93 -8.18
N ALA A 39 -13.45 9.09 -7.23
CA ALA A 39 -14.58 8.19 -7.07
C ALA A 39 -15.48 8.16 -8.32
N PHE A 40 -15.76 9.32 -8.92
CA PHE A 40 -16.54 9.42 -10.16
C PHE A 40 -15.79 8.80 -11.34
N ASP A 41 -14.50 9.15 -11.53
CA ASP A 41 -13.67 8.64 -12.61
C ASP A 41 -13.59 7.11 -12.56
N GLN A 42 -13.31 6.56 -11.40
CA GLN A 42 -13.14 5.11 -11.22
C GLN A 42 -14.45 4.33 -11.28
N SER A 43 -15.56 4.88 -10.81
CA SER A 43 -16.85 4.16 -10.76
C SER A 43 -17.71 4.36 -12.01
N ALA A 44 -17.70 5.55 -12.60
CA ALA A 44 -18.60 5.89 -13.69
C ALA A 44 -17.91 6.08 -15.05
N PHE A 45 -16.69 6.63 -15.08
CA PHE A 45 -16.01 6.99 -16.33
C PHE A 45 -15.05 5.89 -16.83
N ARG A 46 -14.18 5.36 -16.00
CA ARG A 46 -13.20 4.33 -16.39
C ARG A 46 -13.81 2.99 -16.82
N PRO A 47 -14.85 2.43 -16.16
CA PRO A 47 -15.40 1.16 -16.58
C PRO A 47 -15.94 1.14 -18.03
N PRO A 48 -16.79 2.11 -18.47
CA PRO A 48 -17.22 2.14 -19.86
C PRO A 48 -16.12 2.50 -20.85
N THR A 49 -15.22 3.46 -20.52
CA THR A 49 -14.10 3.81 -21.42
C THR A 49 -13.16 2.64 -21.65
N ARG A 50 -12.91 1.80 -20.64
CA ARG A 50 -12.12 0.58 -20.76
C ARG A 50 -12.77 -0.45 -21.70
N VAL A 51 -14.08 -0.59 -21.67
CA VAL A 51 -14.81 -1.48 -22.58
C VAL A 51 -14.79 -0.94 -24.01
N LEU A 52 -14.77 0.38 -24.16
CA LEU A 52 -14.81 1.06 -25.47
C LEU A 52 -13.42 1.41 -26.00
N ASP A 53 -12.31 1.10 -25.29
CA ASP A 53 -10.95 1.39 -25.76
C ASP A 53 -10.51 0.41 -26.87
N PRO A 54 -10.48 0.85 -28.16
CA PRO A 54 -10.10 -0.03 -29.26
C PRO A 54 -8.65 -0.52 -29.14
N ALA A 55 -7.77 0.29 -28.56
CA ALA A 55 -6.36 -0.09 -28.40
C ALA A 55 -6.19 -1.23 -27.38
N LEU A 56 -7.01 -1.25 -26.32
CA LEU A 56 -7.06 -2.40 -25.39
C LEU A 56 -7.58 -3.66 -26.08
N TRP A 57 -8.60 -3.54 -26.92
CA TRP A 57 -9.15 -4.66 -27.67
C TRP A 57 -8.12 -5.23 -28.68
N VAL A 58 -7.49 -4.36 -29.45
CA VAL A 58 -6.44 -4.76 -30.41
C VAL A 58 -5.31 -5.47 -29.67
N ARG A 59 -4.80 -4.93 -28.57
CA ARG A 59 -3.74 -5.55 -27.77
C ARG A 59 -4.16 -6.90 -27.17
N LYS A 60 -5.41 -7.05 -26.76
CA LYS A 60 -5.94 -8.34 -26.26
C LYS A 60 -6.04 -9.39 -27.38
N ILE A 61 -6.52 -8.99 -28.56
CA ILE A 61 -6.69 -9.90 -29.71
C ILE A 61 -5.34 -10.28 -30.31
N THR A 62 -4.43 -9.34 -30.46
CA THR A 62 -3.10 -9.56 -31.07
C THR A 62 -2.07 -10.12 -30.10
N GLY A 63 -2.37 -10.17 -28.79
CA GLY A 63 -1.41 -10.55 -27.75
C GLY A 63 -0.23 -9.58 -27.59
N THR A 64 -0.23 -8.43 -28.28
CA THR A 64 0.86 -7.44 -28.30
C THR A 64 0.74 -6.51 -27.09
N ARG A 65 1.05 -7.01 -25.89
CA ARG A 65 1.22 -6.14 -24.71
C ARG A 65 2.62 -5.57 -24.70
N ARG A 66 2.73 -4.30 -24.28
CA ARG A 66 4.04 -3.67 -24.09
C ARG A 66 4.77 -4.33 -22.92
N GLU A 67 6.03 -4.72 -23.14
CA GLU A 67 6.87 -5.22 -22.05
C GLU A 67 7.16 -4.12 -20.99
N ALA A 68 7.59 -4.54 -19.79
CA ALA A 68 8.00 -3.60 -18.76
C ALA A 68 9.23 -2.79 -19.25
N ALA A 69 9.21 -1.46 -19.04
CA ALA A 69 10.23 -0.56 -19.58
C ALA A 69 11.41 -0.32 -18.62
N ASN A 70 11.27 -0.70 -17.34
CA ASN A 70 12.28 -0.47 -16.29
C ASN A 70 13.07 -1.73 -15.92
N VAL A 71 13.21 -2.67 -16.84
CA VAL A 71 13.95 -3.93 -16.62
C VAL A 71 15.33 -3.90 -17.28
N ASP A 72 16.26 -4.68 -16.75
CA ASP A 72 17.57 -4.96 -17.32
C ASP A 72 17.55 -6.10 -18.34
N SER A 73 18.71 -6.49 -18.84
CA SER A 73 18.86 -7.60 -19.80
C SER A 73 18.49 -8.97 -19.20
N SER A 74 18.44 -9.10 -17.88
CA SER A 74 18.03 -10.30 -17.14
C SER A 74 16.53 -10.29 -16.78
N ASP A 75 15.76 -9.35 -17.35
CA ASP A 75 14.33 -9.16 -17.07
C ASP A 75 14.04 -8.86 -15.58
N GLN A 76 14.99 -8.23 -14.88
CA GLN A 76 14.83 -7.78 -13.50
C GLN A 76 14.68 -6.27 -13.42
N VAL A 77 14.01 -5.78 -12.37
CA VAL A 77 13.88 -4.35 -12.10
C VAL A 77 15.26 -3.72 -11.98
N ARG A 78 15.50 -2.65 -12.74
CA ARG A 78 16.75 -1.88 -12.66
C ARG A 78 16.88 -1.21 -11.31
N LEU A 79 18.04 -1.38 -10.66
CA LEU A 79 18.35 -0.79 -9.38
C LEU A 79 19.40 0.33 -9.53
N PRO A 80 19.42 1.34 -8.64
CA PRO A 80 18.49 1.54 -7.53
C PRO A 80 17.09 1.95 -7.99
N SER A 81 16.06 1.57 -7.22
CA SER A 81 14.68 1.96 -7.49
C SER A 81 14.08 2.68 -6.28
N THR A 82 13.35 3.77 -6.53
CA THR A 82 12.61 4.52 -5.50
C THR A 82 11.24 3.90 -5.20
N TRP A 83 10.85 2.88 -5.98
CA TRP A 83 9.57 2.18 -5.93
C TRP A 83 9.65 0.87 -5.17
N TRP A 84 10.74 0.14 -5.36
CA TRP A 84 10.86 -1.24 -4.91
C TRP A 84 12.31 -1.60 -4.60
N GLN A 85 12.51 -2.50 -3.64
CA GLN A 85 13.82 -3.04 -3.26
C GLN A 85 13.76 -4.57 -3.18
N PRO A 86 14.78 -5.30 -3.67
CA PRO A 86 14.78 -6.75 -3.61
C PRO A 86 14.82 -7.24 -2.16
N ARG A 87 13.79 -8.01 -1.77
CA ARG A 87 13.67 -8.73 -0.48
C ARG A 87 13.25 -10.16 -0.76
N VAL A 88 12.17 -10.66 -0.17
CA VAL A 88 11.67 -12.02 -0.38
C VAL A 88 11.54 -12.35 -1.87
N GLY A 89 12.00 -13.57 -2.25
CA GLY A 89 12.04 -14.02 -3.64
C GLY A 89 13.32 -13.68 -4.40
N PHE A 90 14.10 -12.69 -3.93
CA PHE A 90 15.36 -12.24 -4.53
C PHE A 90 16.55 -12.37 -3.58
N ARG A 91 16.33 -12.31 -2.29
CA ARG A 91 17.32 -12.56 -1.23
C ARG A 91 16.66 -13.27 -0.06
N ALA A 92 17.47 -13.93 0.76
CA ALA A 92 16.99 -14.52 2.01
C ALA A 92 16.51 -13.40 2.96
N VAL A 93 15.35 -13.60 3.55
CA VAL A 93 14.79 -12.77 4.63
C VAL A 93 14.51 -13.73 5.79
N SER A 94 15.04 -13.41 6.96
CA SER A 94 14.80 -14.19 8.18
C SER A 94 13.50 -13.79 8.86
N SER A 95 12.95 -14.67 9.72
CA SER A 95 11.80 -14.34 10.57
C SER A 95 12.08 -13.11 11.46
N GLY A 96 13.31 -12.95 11.95
CA GLY A 96 13.72 -11.76 12.70
C GLY A 96 13.63 -10.47 11.88
N GLN A 97 14.05 -10.51 10.62
CA GLN A 97 13.89 -9.38 9.70
C GLN A 97 12.42 -9.11 9.36
N MET A 98 11.60 -10.16 9.20
CA MET A 98 10.15 -10.03 9.02
C MET A 98 9.52 -9.34 10.22
N ILE A 99 9.89 -9.74 11.44
CA ILE A 99 9.37 -9.16 12.69
C ILE A 99 9.82 -7.69 12.83
N ALA A 100 11.07 -7.36 12.46
CA ALA A 100 11.55 -5.98 12.46
C ALA A 100 10.78 -5.12 11.43
N GLY A 101 10.47 -5.67 10.25
CA GLY A 101 9.63 -5.03 9.25
C GLY A 101 10.15 -3.68 8.74
N PRO A 102 9.25 -2.74 8.40
CA PRO A 102 9.60 -1.45 7.82
C PRO A 102 10.20 -0.44 8.84
N GLY A 103 10.09 -0.72 10.13
CA GLY A 103 10.52 0.18 11.20
C GLY A 103 10.52 -0.50 12.58
N PRO A 104 10.58 0.27 13.68
CA PRO A 104 10.62 -0.29 15.03
C PRO A 104 9.43 -1.18 15.40
N GLY A 105 8.27 -0.99 14.75
CA GLY A 105 7.06 -1.80 14.98
C GLY A 105 6.47 -1.72 16.38
N SER A 106 6.90 -0.72 17.18
CA SER A 106 6.53 -0.55 18.60
C SER A 106 5.31 0.36 18.83
N GLY A 107 4.91 1.12 17.79
CA GLY A 107 3.90 2.17 17.94
C GLY A 107 4.42 3.39 18.70
N PRO A 108 3.53 4.30 19.16
CA PRO A 108 3.91 5.49 19.90
C PRO A 108 4.56 5.16 21.25
N SER A 109 5.59 5.94 21.61
CA SER A 109 6.27 5.86 22.92
C SER A 109 5.26 6.09 24.06
N ARG A 110 5.37 5.28 25.12
CA ARG A 110 4.52 5.37 26.32
C ARG A 110 5.17 6.13 27.47
N ALA A 111 6.28 6.82 27.23
CA ALA A 111 6.96 7.61 28.25
C ALA A 111 6.11 8.80 28.76
N ALA A 112 5.12 9.21 27.98
CA ALA A 112 4.12 10.21 28.39
C ALA A 112 2.77 9.94 27.68
N LYS A 113 1.73 10.67 28.05
CA LYS A 113 0.43 10.65 27.35
C LYS A 113 0.61 11.05 25.90
N TRP A 114 -0.16 10.41 25.02
CA TRP A 114 -0.16 10.74 23.59
C TRP A 114 -0.96 12.01 23.35
N ARG A 115 -0.35 13.01 22.72
CA ARG A 115 -1.00 14.28 22.41
C ARG A 115 -1.82 14.16 21.13
N VAL A 116 -3.15 14.20 21.23
CA VAL A 116 -4.07 14.20 20.09
C VAL A 116 -4.00 15.57 19.42
N THR A 117 -3.66 15.59 18.13
CA THR A 117 -3.46 16.82 17.35
C THR A 117 -4.58 17.13 16.38
N SER A 118 -5.27 16.09 15.87
CA SER A 118 -6.45 16.25 15.01
C SER A 118 -7.24 14.98 14.87
N LEU A 119 -8.52 15.06 14.55
CA LEU A 119 -9.27 13.91 14.06
C LEU A 119 -8.92 13.62 12.60
N LYS A 120 -9.10 12.36 12.18
CA LYS A 120 -8.92 11.93 10.79
C LYS A 120 -10.06 12.49 9.93
N THR A 121 -9.72 13.12 8.82
CA THR A 121 -10.68 13.83 7.95
C THR A 121 -10.91 13.14 6.61
N ARG A 122 -10.11 12.12 6.25
CA ARG A 122 -10.16 11.46 4.93
C ARG A 122 -10.26 9.93 5.09
N GLY A 123 -10.88 9.29 4.09
CA GLY A 123 -11.08 7.84 4.05
C GLY A 123 -12.26 7.39 4.93
N VAL A 124 -12.64 6.12 4.78
CA VAL A 124 -13.84 5.54 5.40
C VAL A 124 -13.65 5.12 6.87
N SER A 125 -12.43 4.73 7.26
CA SER A 125 -12.11 4.38 8.64
C SER A 125 -11.99 5.63 9.50
N PHE A 126 -12.56 5.61 10.70
CA PHE A 126 -12.41 6.70 11.67
C PHE A 126 -11.13 6.57 12.49
N GLY A 127 -10.66 7.67 13.06
CA GLY A 127 -9.43 7.70 13.82
C GLY A 127 -8.97 9.11 14.15
N PHE A 128 -7.77 9.23 14.69
CA PHE A 128 -7.17 10.52 15.05
C PHE A 128 -5.65 10.47 14.98
N ARG A 129 -5.03 11.64 14.93
CA ARG A 129 -3.58 11.81 14.92
C ARG A 129 -3.07 12.07 16.30
N VAL A 130 -1.99 11.37 16.65
CA VAL A 130 -1.28 11.62 17.92
C VAL A 130 0.18 11.97 17.66
N LYS A 131 0.77 12.69 18.62
CA LYS A 131 2.20 12.90 18.77
C LYS A 131 2.63 12.32 20.10
N ASP A 132 3.66 11.46 20.10
CA ASP A 132 4.18 10.83 21.29
C ASP A 132 5.23 11.69 22.03
N ALA A 133 5.82 11.14 23.09
CA ALA A 133 6.84 11.80 23.90
C ALA A 133 8.11 12.13 23.11
N ASP A 134 8.47 11.30 22.12
CA ASP A 134 9.66 11.47 21.27
C ASP A 134 9.40 12.40 20.11
N GLY A 135 8.22 13.01 20.04
CA GLY A 135 7.82 13.92 18.98
C GLY A 135 7.42 13.22 17.69
N GLN A 136 7.33 11.88 17.66
CA GLN A 136 6.88 11.13 16.50
C GLN A 136 5.38 11.25 16.31
N THR A 137 4.95 11.37 15.06
CA THR A 137 3.52 11.49 14.73
C THR A 137 3.00 10.14 14.21
N PHE A 138 1.81 9.76 14.67
CA PHE A 138 1.12 8.55 14.27
C PHE A 138 -0.33 8.85 13.89
N GLN A 139 -0.84 8.16 12.87
CA GLN A 139 -2.26 8.06 12.59
C GLN A 139 -2.81 6.82 13.27
N LEU A 140 -3.74 6.99 14.20
CA LEU A 140 -4.50 5.89 14.77
C LEU A 140 -5.76 5.64 13.94
N LYS A 141 -6.04 4.37 13.63
CA LYS A 141 -7.27 3.91 12.96
C LYS A 141 -7.85 2.74 13.75
N PHE A 142 -9.17 2.64 13.81
CA PHE A 142 -9.90 1.64 14.57
C PHE A 142 -10.55 0.58 13.70
N ASP A 143 -10.90 -0.53 14.34
CA ASP A 143 -11.78 -1.53 13.75
C ASP A 143 -13.21 -0.99 13.65
N PRO A 144 -14.00 -1.44 12.66
CA PRO A 144 -15.41 -1.09 12.57
C PRO A 144 -16.23 -1.77 13.67
N PRO A 145 -17.35 -1.17 14.08
CA PRO A 145 -18.29 -1.82 14.99
C PRO A 145 -18.71 -3.21 14.46
N GLY A 146 -18.73 -4.21 15.36
CA GLY A 146 -19.09 -5.59 15.01
C GLY A 146 -17.98 -6.46 14.44
N TYR A 147 -16.83 -5.87 14.07
CA TYR A 147 -15.69 -6.61 13.52
C TYR A 147 -14.37 -6.26 14.24
N PRO A 148 -14.27 -6.56 15.55
CA PRO A 148 -13.06 -6.27 16.31
C PRO A 148 -11.86 -7.02 15.72
N GLU A 149 -10.70 -6.37 15.72
CA GLU A 149 -9.41 -6.88 15.25
C GLU A 149 -9.30 -7.13 13.73
N MET A 150 -10.38 -7.01 12.95
CA MET A 150 -10.39 -7.32 11.52
C MET A 150 -9.55 -6.32 10.71
N ALA A 151 -9.94 -5.06 10.68
CA ALA A 151 -9.29 -4.04 9.85
C ALA A 151 -7.89 -3.67 10.37
N THR A 152 -7.74 -3.55 11.70
CA THR A 152 -6.44 -3.25 12.32
C THR A 152 -5.45 -4.40 12.15
N GLY A 153 -5.89 -5.65 12.30
CA GLY A 153 -5.06 -6.83 12.08
C GLY A 153 -4.65 -6.96 10.63
N ALA A 154 -5.60 -6.82 9.69
CA ALA A 154 -5.35 -6.86 8.25
C ALA A 154 -4.33 -5.80 7.83
N ASP A 155 -4.46 -4.55 8.32
CA ASP A 155 -3.55 -3.45 7.99
C ASP A 155 -2.11 -3.77 8.40
N VAL A 156 -1.89 -4.29 9.62
CA VAL A 156 -0.55 -4.62 10.08
C VAL A 156 0.01 -5.83 9.34
N VAL A 157 -0.71 -6.93 9.27
CA VAL A 157 -0.23 -8.16 8.59
C VAL A 157 0.12 -7.88 7.14
N ALA A 158 -0.78 -7.23 6.39
CA ALA A 158 -0.54 -6.91 4.99
C ALA A 158 0.60 -5.91 4.80
N THR A 159 0.77 -4.93 5.70
CA THR A 159 1.94 -4.01 5.67
C THR A 159 3.25 -4.80 5.73
N TYR A 160 3.39 -5.77 6.62
CA TYR A 160 4.61 -6.57 6.75
C TYR A 160 4.84 -7.48 5.53
N LEU A 161 3.78 -8.09 4.99
CA LEU A 161 3.87 -8.91 3.77
C LEU A 161 4.28 -8.06 2.55
N VAL A 162 3.69 -6.88 2.38
CA VAL A 162 3.99 -5.96 1.26
C VAL A 162 5.39 -5.37 1.39
N TRP A 163 5.84 -5.04 2.63
CA TRP A 163 7.22 -4.66 2.88
C TRP A 163 8.18 -5.77 2.50
N ALA A 164 7.94 -6.98 2.95
CA ALA A 164 8.79 -8.14 2.64
C ALA A 164 8.79 -8.48 1.14
N ALA A 165 7.69 -8.20 0.43
CA ALA A 165 7.62 -8.27 -1.03
C ALA A 165 8.46 -7.20 -1.75
N GLY A 166 9.03 -6.23 -1.01
CA GLY A 166 9.98 -5.24 -1.54
C GLY A 166 9.46 -3.80 -1.63
N TYR A 167 8.18 -3.55 -1.41
CA TYR A 167 7.59 -2.22 -1.53
C TYR A 167 7.87 -1.34 -0.32
N ASN A 168 7.83 -0.01 -0.53
CA ASN A 168 7.92 0.94 0.56
C ASN A 168 6.54 1.11 1.18
N VAL A 169 6.46 1.00 2.51
CA VAL A 169 5.22 1.09 3.28
C VAL A 169 5.48 1.84 4.60
N PRO A 170 4.46 2.34 5.30
CA PRO A 170 4.63 2.89 6.64
C PRO A 170 4.97 1.80 7.67
N ASP A 171 5.47 2.23 8.83
CA ASP A 171 5.62 1.36 10.00
C ASP A 171 4.29 1.33 10.76
N ASN A 172 3.60 0.19 10.71
CA ASN A 172 2.31 -0.05 11.35
C ASN A 172 2.45 -1.00 12.54
N ALA A 173 1.83 -0.64 13.66
CA ALA A 173 1.82 -1.45 14.87
C ALA A 173 0.42 -1.51 15.51
N ILE A 174 0.07 -2.67 16.09
CA ILE A 174 -1.11 -2.77 16.96
C ILE A 174 -0.80 -2.12 18.30
N VAL A 175 -1.69 -1.23 18.75
CA VAL A 175 -1.63 -0.58 20.05
C VAL A 175 -2.96 -0.75 20.78
N ASN A 176 -2.87 -0.94 22.10
CA ASN A 176 -4.02 -0.89 22.99
C ASN A 176 -3.84 0.31 23.93
N PHE A 177 -4.88 1.07 24.18
CA PHE A 177 -4.82 2.27 25.02
C PHE A 177 -6.18 2.55 25.66
N THR A 178 -6.18 3.39 26.69
CA THR A 178 -7.40 3.94 27.32
C THR A 178 -7.48 5.43 27.03
N THR A 179 -8.61 6.05 27.32
CA THR A 179 -8.76 7.50 27.18
C THR A 179 -7.83 8.29 28.11
N ASP A 180 -7.37 7.66 29.21
CA ASP A 180 -6.43 8.27 30.15
C ASP A 180 -5.01 8.37 29.61
N ASP A 181 -4.66 7.56 28.58
CA ASP A 181 -3.40 7.64 27.86
C ASP A 181 -3.32 8.85 26.91
N LEU A 182 -4.43 9.60 26.77
CA LEU A 182 -4.57 10.67 25.79
C LEU A 182 -4.62 12.06 26.46
N GLU A 183 -3.96 13.00 25.80
CA GLU A 183 -4.01 14.44 26.08
C GLU A 183 -4.35 15.19 24.79
N ILE A 184 -5.23 16.19 24.86
CA ILE A 184 -5.55 17.03 23.71
C ILE A 184 -4.52 18.13 23.59
N ALA A 185 -3.85 18.23 22.44
CA ALA A 185 -2.92 19.35 22.17
C ALA A 185 -3.69 20.69 22.12
N PRO A 186 -3.10 21.80 22.64
CA PRO A 186 -3.79 23.09 22.67
C PRO A 186 -4.32 23.57 21.32
N GLN A 187 -3.64 23.20 20.21
CA GLN A 187 -4.03 23.59 18.83
C GLN A 187 -4.79 22.47 18.10
N ALA A 188 -5.25 21.41 18.83
CA ALA A 188 -5.93 20.30 18.22
C ALA A 188 -7.24 20.75 17.56
N THR A 189 -7.50 20.25 16.34
CA THR A 189 -8.67 20.59 15.57
C THR A 189 -9.33 19.37 14.95
N TYR A 190 -10.61 19.51 14.59
CA TYR A 190 -11.32 18.59 13.72
C TYR A 190 -12.06 19.36 12.61
N GLN A 191 -12.52 18.67 11.59
CA GLN A 191 -13.44 19.25 10.59
C GLN A 191 -14.86 18.81 10.92
N ASP A 192 -15.78 19.78 10.96
CA ASP A 192 -17.21 19.52 11.08
C ASP A 192 -17.80 18.98 9.75
N ALA A 193 -19.09 18.66 9.75
CA ALA A 193 -19.79 18.12 8.57
C ALA A 193 -19.76 19.07 7.35
N LEU A 194 -19.49 20.36 7.57
CA LEU A 194 -19.36 21.37 6.52
C LEU A 194 -17.89 21.61 6.11
N GLY A 195 -16.95 20.80 6.63
CA GLY A 195 -15.52 20.91 6.36
C GLY A 195 -14.83 22.08 7.09
N ARG A 196 -15.49 22.77 8.00
CA ARG A 196 -14.91 23.89 8.76
C ARG A 196 -14.07 23.36 9.91
N LYS A 197 -12.89 23.96 10.13
CA LYS A 197 -12.03 23.62 11.27
C LYS A 197 -12.65 24.15 12.57
N GLN A 198 -12.76 23.25 13.56
CA GLN A 198 -13.24 23.53 14.89
C GLN A 198 -12.17 23.07 15.91
N PRO A 199 -12.06 23.72 17.08
CA PRO A 199 -11.24 23.23 18.19
C PRO A 199 -11.70 21.84 18.64
N LEU A 200 -10.74 20.92 18.87
CA LEU A 200 -11.05 19.58 19.35
C LEU A 200 -11.31 19.64 20.86
N THR A 201 -12.47 19.18 21.30
CA THR A 201 -12.82 19.03 22.71
C THR A 201 -12.69 17.58 23.18
N ARG A 202 -12.67 17.37 24.51
CA ARG A 202 -12.63 16.03 25.12
C ARG A 202 -13.85 15.21 24.75
N GLU A 203 -15.01 15.80 24.84
CA GLU A 203 -16.30 15.18 24.53
C GLU A 203 -16.31 14.69 23.07
N ARG A 204 -15.83 15.53 22.13
CA ARG A 204 -15.78 15.17 20.70
C ARG A 204 -14.81 14.02 20.41
N LEU A 205 -13.68 13.96 21.11
CA LEU A 205 -12.73 12.84 21.01
C LEU A 205 -13.35 11.57 21.57
N GLU A 206 -14.01 11.62 22.72
CA GLU A 206 -14.66 10.49 23.36
C GLU A 206 -15.84 9.95 22.53
N GLU A 207 -16.66 10.82 21.93
CA GLU A 207 -17.69 10.42 20.97
C GLU A 207 -17.12 9.62 19.79
N LEU A 208 -15.97 10.04 19.27
CA LEU A 208 -15.31 9.32 18.20
C LEU A 208 -14.81 7.96 18.67
N ILE A 209 -14.13 7.90 19.82
CA ILE A 209 -13.53 6.67 20.35
C ILE A 209 -14.64 5.67 20.75
N ALA A 210 -15.78 6.14 21.28
CA ALA A 210 -16.91 5.30 21.66
C ALA A 210 -17.51 4.48 20.50
N ARG A 211 -17.20 4.83 19.25
CA ARG A 211 -17.59 4.08 18.06
C ARG A 211 -16.74 2.81 17.88
N ALA A 212 -15.55 2.77 18.46
CA ALA A 212 -14.64 1.63 18.33
C ALA A 212 -15.06 0.49 19.25
N PRO A 213 -14.86 -0.78 18.86
CA PRO A 213 -15.03 -1.92 19.73
C PRO A 213 -14.16 -1.76 20.99
N ARG A 214 -14.80 -1.86 22.16
CA ARG A 214 -14.12 -1.84 23.47
C ARG A 214 -13.72 -3.24 23.88
N ARG A 215 -12.49 -3.40 24.33
CA ARG A 215 -11.97 -4.69 24.81
C ARG A 215 -12.53 -5.02 26.22
N PRO A 216 -12.50 -6.30 26.63
CA PRO A 216 -12.97 -6.71 27.98
C PRO A 216 -12.25 -6.01 29.13
N ASP A 217 -10.96 -5.64 28.92
CA ASP A 217 -10.14 -4.89 29.89
C ASP A 217 -10.43 -3.38 29.95
N GLY A 218 -11.40 -2.93 29.15
CA GLY A 218 -11.79 -1.53 29.03
C GLY A 218 -10.93 -0.70 28.09
N SER A 219 -9.86 -1.26 27.51
CA SER A 219 -9.01 -0.58 26.52
C SER A 219 -9.63 -0.56 25.13
N TYR A 220 -9.06 0.26 24.25
CA TYR A 220 -9.34 0.30 22.82
C TYR A 220 -8.14 -0.20 22.02
N ARG A 221 -8.40 -0.96 20.97
CA ARG A 221 -7.39 -1.39 20.01
C ARG A 221 -7.38 -0.47 18.80
N ALA A 222 -6.19 -0.13 18.31
CA ALA A 222 -6.00 0.60 17.07
C ALA A 222 -4.75 0.11 16.32
N VAL A 223 -4.70 0.35 15.02
CA VAL A 223 -3.44 0.39 14.28
C VAL A 223 -2.84 1.78 14.41
N ALA A 224 -1.59 1.88 14.84
CA ALA A 224 -0.79 3.09 14.85
C ALA A 224 0.15 3.08 13.64
N SER A 225 -0.14 3.93 12.66
CA SER A 225 0.66 4.10 11.45
C SER A 225 1.61 5.29 11.64
N ARG A 226 2.92 5.03 11.67
CA ARG A 226 3.95 6.07 11.83
C ARG A 226 3.98 6.96 10.61
N TYR A 227 4.05 8.28 10.80
CA TYR A 227 4.24 9.21 9.69
C TYR A 227 5.61 9.00 9.06
N LEU A 228 5.60 8.94 7.73
CA LEU A 228 6.80 8.77 6.93
C LEU A 228 7.72 9.98 7.03
N ALA A 229 9.02 9.73 7.02
CA ALA A 229 10.02 10.80 7.00
C ALA A 229 10.00 11.56 5.67
N GLY A 230 10.32 12.86 5.69
CA GLY A 230 10.34 13.70 4.52
C GLY A 230 9.10 14.58 4.38
N LYS A 231 8.96 15.21 3.21
CA LYS A 231 7.83 16.07 2.87
C LYS A 231 6.80 15.29 2.04
N PRO A 232 5.53 15.18 2.46
CA PRO A 232 4.51 14.52 1.65
C PRO A 232 4.22 15.34 0.38
N LEU A 233 4.17 14.65 -0.75
CA LEU A 233 3.87 15.21 -2.06
C LEU A 233 2.48 14.82 -2.58
N GLY A 234 1.75 13.97 -1.84
CA GLY A 234 0.44 13.47 -2.21
C GLY A 234 0.46 12.11 -2.89
N GLU A 235 -0.69 11.72 -3.39
CA GLU A 235 -0.91 10.43 -4.03
C GLU A 235 -0.22 10.35 -5.40
N TRP A 236 0.18 9.15 -5.83
CA TRP A 236 0.63 8.87 -7.19
C TRP A 236 -0.36 7.98 -7.94
N GLU A 237 -0.48 8.21 -9.25
CA GLU A 237 -1.38 7.49 -10.13
C GLU A 237 -0.73 6.21 -10.70
N TYR A 238 -1.52 5.16 -10.90
CA TYR A 238 -1.07 3.92 -11.57
C TYR A 238 -0.86 4.08 -13.09
N ARG A 239 -1.09 5.27 -13.63
CA ARG A 239 -0.94 5.59 -15.05
C ARG A 239 -0.19 6.89 -15.22
N GLY A 240 0.62 6.97 -16.29
CA GLY A 240 1.39 8.15 -16.59
C GLY A 240 2.63 8.28 -15.71
N ARG A 241 3.09 9.49 -15.50
CA ARG A 241 4.29 9.86 -14.75
C ARG A 241 4.02 11.07 -13.87
N ARG A 242 4.82 11.25 -12.84
CA ARG A 242 4.84 12.50 -12.10
C ARG A 242 5.58 13.57 -12.91
N ALA A 243 4.85 14.51 -13.52
CA ALA A 243 5.40 15.47 -14.50
C ALA A 243 6.45 16.44 -13.93
N ASP A 244 6.40 16.72 -12.62
CA ASP A 244 7.32 17.61 -11.92
C ASP A 244 8.47 16.85 -11.20
N ASP A 245 8.61 15.54 -11.44
CA ASP A 245 9.76 14.74 -11.03
C ASP A 245 10.62 14.39 -12.26
N PRO A 246 11.81 14.99 -12.41
CA PRO A 246 12.69 14.73 -13.54
C PRO A 246 13.26 13.30 -13.57
N GLU A 247 13.19 12.56 -12.45
CA GLU A 247 13.65 11.17 -12.37
C GLU A 247 12.56 10.15 -12.73
N ASP A 248 11.30 10.57 -12.77
CA ASP A 248 10.18 9.69 -13.13
C ASP A 248 10.01 9.62 -14.67
N LEU A 249 10.92 8.92 -15.32
CA LEU A 249 11.01 8.84 -16.79
C LEU A 249 10.11 7.77 -17.41
N ILE A 250 9.64 6.81 -16.63
CA ILE A 250 8.90 5.64 -17.13
C ILE A 250 7.45 5.69 -16.66
N PRO A 251 6.48 5.62 -17.57
CA PRO A 251 5.07 5.54 -17.19
C PRO A 251 4.82 4.42 -16.19
N HIS A 252 4.04 4.72 -15.14
CA HIS A 252 3.81 3.81 -14.01
C HIS A 252 3.20 2.48 -14.45
N GLU A 253 2.29 2.51 -15.42
CA GLU A 253 1.70 1.31 -16.00
C GLU A 253 2.68 0.46 -16.83
N LEU A 254 3.92 0.92 -17.04
CA LEU A 254 4.99 0.18 -17.72
C LEU A 254 6.10 -0.26 -16.77
N ARG A 255 5.93 -0.12 -15.45
CA ARG A 255 6.92 -0.57 -14.46
C ARG A 255 6.63 -2.01 -14.02
N ARG A 256 7.67 -2.85 -14.02
CA ARG A 256 7.61 -4.26 -13.60
C ARG A 256 7.05 -4.42 -12.20
N GLU A 257 7.56 -3.66 -11.25
CA GLU A 257 7.15 -3.73 -9.84
C GLU A 257 5.70 -3.32 -9.64
N ILE A 258 5.17 -2.36 -10.40
CA ILE A 258 3.77 -1.94 -10.29
C ILE A 258 2.84 -2.96 -10.94
N ARG A 259 3.21 -3.54 -12.09
CA ARG A 259 2.45 -4.61 -12.74
C ARG A 259 2.48 -5.90 -11.94
N GLY A 260 3.65 -6.29 -11.42
CA GLY A 260 3.85 -7.48 -10.61
C GLY A 260 3.18 -7.39 -9.22
N LEU A 261 2.89 -6.17 -8.75
CA LEU A 261 2.08 -5.94 -7.55
C LEU A 261 0.72 -6.63 -7.65
N TRP A 262 0.17 -6.78 -8.86
CA TRP A 262 -1.08 -7.52 -9.06
C TRP A 262 -1.04 -8.92 -8.42
N THR A 263 0.06 -9.65 -8.55
CA THR A 263 0.18 -11.01 -7.98
C THR A 263 0.22 -10.98 -6.45
N VAL A 264 0.94 -10.00 -5.87
CA VAL A 264 0.98 -9.81 -4.42
C VAL A 264 -0.40 -9.38 -3.90
N ALA A 265 -1.07 -8.45 -4.59
CA ALA A 265 -2.42 -8.00 -4.26
C ALA A 265 -3.44 -9.14 -4.34
N ALA A 266 -3.36 -9.97 -5.39
CA ALA A 266 -4.18 -11.17 -5.50
C ALA A 266 -3.94 -12.15 -4.34
N TRP A 267 -2.68 -12.34 -3.94
CA TRP A 267 -2.31 -13.23 -2.84
C TRP A 267 -2.94 -12.81 -1.51
N ILE A 268 -2.76 -11.54 -1.13
CA ILE A 268 -3.25 -11.00 0.15
C ILE A 268 -4.67 -10.41 0.07
N HIS A 269 -5.33 -10.54 -1.09
CA HIS A 269 -6.64 -9.97 -1.36
C HIS A 269 -6.70 -8.45 -1.10
N HIS A 270 -5.71 -7.72 -1.61
CA HIS A 270 -5.71 -6.25 -1.57
C HIS A 270 -6.48 -5.70 -2.77
N ASP A 271 -7.80 -5.59 -2.64
CA ASP A 271 -8.69 -5.21 -3.74
C ASP A 271 -8.81 -3.68 -3.94
N ASP A 272 -8.41 -2.85 -2.97
CA ASP A 272 -8.39 -1.38 -3.10
C ASP A 272 -7.04 -0.86 -3.60
N GLY A 273 -6.61 -1.36 -4.77
CA GLY A 273 -5.41 -0.89 -5.48
C GLY A 273 -5.62 0.45 -6.18
N SER A 274 -6.09 1.47 -5.46
CA SER A 274 -6.35 2.82 -5.98
C SER A 274 -5.21 3.79 -5.67
N ALA A 275 -5.14 4.90 -6.41
CA ALA A 275 -4.18 5.97 -6.16
C ALA A 275 -4.30 6.56 -4.75
N ARG A 276 -5.49 6.52 -4.14
CA ARG A 276 -5.72 7.00 -2.77
C ARG A 276 -4.97 6.22 -1.69
N ASN A 277 -4.55 4.99 -2.01
CA ASN A 277 -3.74 4.14 -1.14
C ASN A 277 -2.26 4.17 -1.52
N THR A 278 -1.81 5.30 -2.06
CA THR A 278 -0.42 5.58 -2.43
C THR A 278 0.04 6.89 -1.81
N LEU A 279 1.36 7.08 -1.68
CA LEU A 279 1.92 8.32 -1.16
C LEU A 279 3.34 8.55 -1.67
N ASP A 280 3.56 9.67 -2.33
CA ASP A 280 4.87 10.17 -2.67
C ASP A 280 5.46 10.98 -1.52
N MET A 281 6.72 10.70 -1.19
CA MET A 281 7.49 11.41 -0.18
C MET A 281 8.75 11.99 -0.79
N TRP A 282 8.99 13.30 -0.62
CA TRP A 282 10.27 13.92 -0.91
C TRP A 282 11.22 13.66 0.26
N VAL A 283 12.22 12.85 0.01
CA VAL A 283 13.19 12.40 1.02
C VAL A 283 14.60 12.84 0.66
N THR A 284 15.45 13.00 1.68
CA THR A 284 16.89 13.27 1.50
C THR A 284 17.67 12.18 2.21
N GLU A 285 18.46 11.42 1.46
CA GLU A 285 19.30 10.34 1.98
C GLU A 285 20.66 10.37 1.28
N GLY A 286 21.73 10.19 2.04
CA GLY A 286 23.09 10.21 1.49
C GLY A 286 23.45 11.51 0.75
N GLY A 287 22.83 12.64 1.12
CA GLY A 287 23.04 13.93 0.47
C GLY A 287 22.27 14.12 -0.86
N ARG A 288 21.47 13.14 -1.28
CA ARG A 288 20.62 13.22 -2.47
C ARG A 288 19.16 13.32 -2.07
N SER A 289 18.41 14.21 -2.73
CA SER A 289 16.96 14.33 -2.57
C SER A 289 16.24 13.72 -3.76
N PHE A 290 15.16 12.96 -3.50
CA PHE A 290 14.39 12.25 -4.53
C PHE A 290 12.97 11.93 -4.03
N VAL A 291 12.10 11.55 -4.95
CA VAL A 291 10.75 11.07 -4.63
C VAL A 291 10.81 9.59 -4.30
N ARG A 292 10.31 9.22 -3.10
CA ARG A 292 10.09 7.81 -2.72
C ARG A 292 8.61 7.49 -2.77
N HIS A 293 8.27 6.43 -3.49
CA HIS A 293 6.89 6.01 -3.73
C HIS A 293 6.49 4.93 -2.71
N HIS A 294 5.39 5.17 -2.00
CA HIS A 294 4.89 4.29 -0.95
C HIS A 294 3.51 3.76 -1.30
N LEU A 295 3.22 2.54 -0.84
CA LEU A 295 1.88 2.01 -0.70
C LEU A 295 1.44 2.17 0.75
N ILE A 296 0.20 2.56 0.97
CA ILE A 296 -0.36 2.83 2.30
C ILE A 296 -1.77 2.24 2.43
N ASP A 297 -2.28 2.14 3.65
CA ASP A 297 -3.65 1.73 3.96
C ASP A 297 -4.03 0.33 3.47
N PHE A 298 -3.60 -0.69 4.22
CA PHE A 298 -3.87 -2.09 3.93
C PHE A 298 -5.04 -2.66 4.74
N SER A 299 -5.87 -1.80 5.35
CA SER A 299 -7.04 -2.22 6.13
C SER A 299 -8.09 -2.97 5.29
N GLY A 300 -8.04 -2.84 3.96
CA GLY A 300 -8.86 -3.56 2.99
C GLY A 300 -8.20 -4.83 2.44
N CYS A 301 -7.48 -5.60 3.28
CA CYS A 301 -6.82 -6.85 2.89
C CYS A 301 -7.33 -8.03 3.72
N LEU A 302 -6.92 -9.25 3.36
CA LEU A 302 -7.09 -10.47 4.15
C LEU A 302 -8.55 -10.72 4.58
N GLY A 303 -9.50 -10.40 3.75
CA GLY A 303 -10.94 -10.59 4.02
C GLY A 303 -11.66 -9.37 4.60
N SER A 304 -10.93 -8.32 4.97
CA SER A 304 -11.46 -7.03 5.41
C SER A 304 -11.71 -6.10 4.22
N ALA A 305 -12.83 -5.38 4.23
CA ALA A 305 -13.10 -4.23 3.37
C ALA A 305 -13.07 -2.93 4.20
N SER A 306 -12.17 -2.83 5.17
CA SER A 306 -11.93 -1.71 6.09
C SER A 306 -13.07 -1.43 7.08
N ILE A 307 -14.31 -1.31 6.64
CA ILE A 307 -15.50 -1.00 7.48
C ILE A 307 -16.48 -2.17 7.61
N LEU A 308 -16.34 -3.17 6.76
CA LEU A 308 -17.11 -4.41 6.74
C LEU A 308 -16.16 -5.54 6.33
N LYS A 309 -16.59 -6.79 6.43
CA LYS A 309 -15.91 -7.90 5.77
C LYS A 309 -16.13 -7.83 4.25
N HIS A 310 -15.20 -8.36 3.47
CA HIS A 310 -15.42 -8.60 2.05
C HIS A 310 -16.66 -9.46 1.83
N ASN A 311 -17.26 -9.35 0.67
CA ASN A 311 -18.33 -10.23 0.23
C ASN A 311 -17.78 -11.32 -0.71
N LEU A 312 -18.58 -12.34 -1.02
CA LEU A 312 -18.19 -13.46 -1.87
C LEU A 312 -17.70 -13.03 -3.27
N ARG A 313 -18.20 -11.91 -3.77
CA ARG A 313 -17.87 -11.37 -5.10
C ARG A 313 -16.49 -10.69 -5.14
N SER A 314 -15.97 -10.25 -3.98
CA SER A 314 -14.67 -9.54 -3.91
C SER A 314 -13.54 -10.41 -4.45
N GLY A 315 -12.70 -9.82 -5.30
CA GLY A 315 -11.61 -10.52 -5.98
C GLY A 315 -12.00 -11.24 -7.28
N HIS A 316 -13.29 -11.34 -7.60
CA HIS A 316 -13.78 -12.03 -8.80
C HIS A 316 -14.33 -11.06 -9.86
N GLU A 317 -14.91 -9.97 -9.44
CA GLU A 317 -15.52 -8.98 -10.31
C GLU A 317 -15.16 -7.56 -9.85
N TYR A 318 -15.08 -6.65 -10.81
CA TYR A 318 -15.03 -5.23 -10.50
C TYR A 318 -16.36 -4.76 -9.88
N MET A 319 -16.36 -3.62 -9.21
CA MET A 319 -17.60 -2.99 -8.72
C MET A 319 -18.64 -2.87 -9.84
N VAL A 320 -18.21 -2.46 -11.04
CA VAL A 320 -19.01 -2.48 -12.28
C VAL A 320 -18.32 -3.41 -13.28
N ASP A 321 -18.86 -4.61 -13.46
CA ASP A 321 -18.31 -5.63 -14.37
C ASP A 321 -19.25 -5.90 -15.53
N PHE A 322 -18.98 -5.24 -16.67
CA PHE A 322 -19.77 -5.41 -17.89
C PHE A 322 -19.67 -6.82 -18.47
N GLY A 323 -18.55 -7.53 -18.21
CA GLY A 323 -18.39 -8.90 -18.69
C GLY A 323 -19.32 -9.89 -17.97
N SER A 324 -19.47 -9.75 -16.68
CA SER A 324 -20.42 -10.53 -15.87
C SER A 324 -21.86 -10.20 -16.22
N ALA A 325 -22.16 -8.91 -16.39
CA ALA A 325 -23.50 -8.46 -16.82
C ALA A 325 -23.86 -9.03 -18.20
N ALA A 326 -22.94 -8.97 -19.16
CA ALA A 326 -23.17 -9.53 -20.51
C ALA A 326 -23.37 -11.06 -20.47
N ARG A 327 -22.62 -11.80 -19.66
CA ARG A 327 -22.80 -13.25 -19.48
C ARG A 327 -24.15 -13.58 -18.86
N SER A 328 -24.56 -12.83 -17.85
CA SER A 328 -25.87 -13.00 -17.22
C SER A 328 -26.99 -12.76 -18.21
N LEU A 329 -26.93 -11.70 -19.02
CA LEU A 329 -27.90 -11.41 -20.09
C LEU A 329 -27.90 -12.51 -21.16
N ALA A 330 -26.73 -12.93 -21.66
CA ALA A 330 -26.62 -13.95 -22.70
C ALA A 330 -27.18 -15.33 -22.27
N THR A 331 -27.16 -15.60 -20.97
CA THR A 331 -27.67 -16.84 -20.39
C THR A 331 -29.07 -16.70 -19.77
N ALA A 332 -29.74 -15.57 -19.98
CA ALA A 332 -31.02 -15.24 -19.36
C ALA A 332 -31.05 -15.46 -17.84
N GLY A 333 -29.94 -15.10 -17.18
CA GLY A 333 -29.76 -15.22 -15.72
C GLY A 333 -29.38 -16.62 -15.22
N LEU A 334 -29.10 -17.58 -16.10
CA LEU A 334 -28.67 -18.93 -15.70
C LEU A 334 -27.18 -19.02 -15.36
N TYR A 335 -26.38 -18.00 -15.71
CA TYR A 335 -24.97 -17.97 -15.36
C TYR A 335 -24.78 -17.95 -13.83
N ARG A 336 -24.03 -18.92 -13.32
CA ARG A 336 -23.64 -19.01 -11.91
C ARG A 336 -22.13 -18.80 -11.80
N PRO A 337 -21.67 -17.66 -11.27
CA PRO A 337 -20.24 -17.42 -11.06
C PRO A 337 -19.69 -18.31 -9.93
N ARG A 338 -18.42 -18.68 -10.04
CA ARG A 338 -17.75 -19.56 -9.08
C ARG A 338 -17.80 -19.03 -7.64
N TRP A 339 -17.77 -17.73 -7.46
CA TRP A 339 -17.76 -17.10 -6.14
C TRP A 339 -19.06 -17.31 -5.35
N GLU A 340 -20.17 -17.66 -5.99
CA GLU A 340 -21.42 -18.03 -5.29
C GLU A 340 -21.28 -19.29 -4.42
N HIS A 341 -20.26 -20.10 -4.66
CA HIS A 341 -19.96 -21.32 -3.90
C HIS A 341 -18.96 -21.11 -2.75
N GLY A 342 -18.53 -19.88 -2.50
CA GLY A 342 -17.63 -19.57 -1.41
C GLY A 342 -18.28 -19.71 -0.04
N GLU A 343 -17.50 -20.08 0.96
CA GLU A 343 -17.94 -20.28 2.33
C GLU A 343 -17.41 -19.20 3.27
N ASP A 344 -18.29 -18.63 4.09
CA ASP A 344 -17.89 -17.67 5.14
C ASP A 344 -17.26 -18.44 6.30
N PRO A 345 -16.03 -18.09 6.73
CA PRO A 345 -15.38 -18.75 7.86
C PRO A 345 -16.08 -18.48 9.21
N HIS A 346 -17.03 -17.54 9.25
CA HIS A 346 -17.72 -17.11 10.48
C HIS A 346 -16.76 -16.63 11.58
N LEU A 347 -15.63 -16.03 11.20
CA LEU A 347 -14.64 -15.44 12.07
C LEU A 347 -14.65 -13.91 11.90
N PRO A 348 -15.34 -13.15 12.76
CA PRO A 348 -15.49 -11.70 12.57
C PRO A 348 -14.18 -10.94 12.42
N ALA A 349 -13.11 -11.37 13.11
CA ALA A 349 -11.79 -10.75 13.05
C ALA A 349 -10.96 -11.13 11.81
N ALA A 350 -11.36 -12.16 11.03
CA ALA A 350 -10.71 -12.53 9.77
C ALA A 350 -11.46 -11.99 8.54
N GLY A 351 -12.72 -11.60 8.70
CA GLY A 351 -13.57 -11.24 7.58
C GLY A 351 -13.78 -12.42 6.61
N TYR A 352 -13.81 -12.13 5.29
CA TYR A 352 -13.99 -13.14 4.25
C TYR A 352 -12.72 -13.27 3.39
N PHE A 353 -11.86 -14.23 3.71
CA PHE A 353 -10.60 -14.50 3.01
C PHE A 353 -10.54 -15.96 2.54
N GLU A 354 -11.42 -16.31 1.65
CA GLU A 354 -11.68 -17.65 1.18
C GLU A 354 -10.66 -18.08 0.10
N THR A 355 -10.39 -19.37 -0.04
CA THR A 355 -9.39 -19.95 -0.93
C THR A 355 -9.96 -20.91 -1.98
N GLY A 356 -11.10 -21.53 -1.72
CA GLY A 356 -11.70 -22.55 -2.60
C GLY A 356 -12.16 -21.99 -3.94
N THR A 357 -12.64 -20.76 -3.97
CA THR A 357 -13.05 -20.06 -5.18
C THR A 357 -11.98 -19.13 -5.74
N PHE A 358 -10.85 -18.96 -5.08
CA PHE A 358 -9.77 -18.09 -5.55
C PHE A 358 -9.33 -18.45 -6.96
N ASP A 359 -9.27 -17.43 -7.83
CA ASP A 359 -8.82 -17.57 -9.21
C ASP A 359 -7.45 -16.90 -9.39
N PRO A 360 -6.34 -17.68 -9.46
CA PRO A 360 -4.99 -17.13 -9.62
C PRO A 360 -4.72 -16.49 -10.97
N ASP A 361 -5.62 -16.63 -11.96
CA ASP A 361 -5.54 -16.00 -13.27
C ASP A 361 -6.45 -14.78 -13.39
N GLY A 362 -7.65 -14.90 -12.82
CA GLY A 362 -8.73 -13.95 -13.02
C GLY A 362 -9.00 -13.03 -11.85
N TRP A 363 -8.18 -13.06 -10.78
CA TRP A 363 -8.39 -12.15 -9.65
C TRP A 363 -8.48 -10.69 -10.10
N ARG A 364 -9.44 -9.95 -9.52
CA ARG A 364 -9.73 -8.56 -9.87
C ARG A 364 -9.82 -7.69 -8.63
N PRO A 365 -9.20 -6.48 -8.64
CA PRO A 365 -9.45 -5.50 -7.59
C PRO A 365 -10.88 -4.95 -7.67
N PHE A 366 -11.31 -4.26 -6.63
CA PHE A 366 -12.63 -3.61 -6.58
C PHE A 366 -12.86 -2.66 -7.76
N LEU A 367 -11.83 -1.90 -8.14
CA LEU A 367 -11.84 -0.97 -9.26
C LEU A 367 -10.75 -1.36 -10.29
N PRO A 368 -10.97 -1.14 -11.60
CA PRO A 368 -9.95 -1.36 -12.61
C PRO A 368 -8.68 -0.56 -12.33
N ASN A 369 -7.52 -1.22 -12.39
CA ASN A 369 -6.23 -0.59 -12.21
C ASN A 369 -5.44 -0.61 -13.53
N PRO A 370 -5.02 0.56 -14.06
CA PRO A 370 -4.35 0.64 -15.36
C PRO A 370 -3.07 -0.20 -15.49
N ALA A 371 -2.25 -0.24 -14.43
CA ALA A 371 -1.02 -1.04 -14.44
C ALA A 371 -1.32 -2.54 -14.42
N PHE A 372 -2.36 -2.95 -13.68
CA PHE A 372 -2.80 -4.34 -13.66
C PHE A 372 -3.38 -4.80 -15.00
N ASP A 373 -3.99 -3.88 -15.74
CA ASP A 373 -4.51 -4.17 -17.09
C ASP A 373 -3.41 -4.35 -18.13
N GLU A 374 -2.30 -3.62 -18.00
CA GLU A 374 -1.15 -3.69 -18.91
C GLU A 374 -0.18 -4.84 -18.56
N ARG A 375 -0.42 -5.59 -17.46
CA ARG A 375 0.50 -6.67 -17.04
C ARG A 375 0.64 -7.75 -18.11
N THR A 376 1.85 -8.24 -18.27
CA THR A 376 2.19 -9.40 -19.09
C THR A 376 2.35 -10.64 -18.22
N GLU A 377 2.47 -11.81 -18.83
CA GLU A 377 2.78 -13.05 -18.12
C GLU A 377 4.13 -12.95 -17.38
N ARG A 378 5.11 -12.24 -17.94
CA ARG A 378 6.41 -12.02 -17.29
C ARG A 378 6.27 -11.23 -15.99
N ASP A 379 5.40 -10.21 -15.97
CA ASP A 379 5.12 -9.42 -14.77
C ASP A 379 4.46 -10.27 -13.68
N VAL A 380 3.50 -11.12 -14.07
CA VAL A 380 2.82 -12.03 -13.14
C VAL A 380 3.80 -13.08 -12.58
N ARG A 381 4.63 -13.68 -13.43
CA ARG A 381 5.67 -14.64 -12.99
C ARG A 381 6.71 -13.98 -12.07
N TRP A 382 7.07 -12.73 -12.34
CA TRP A 382 7.96 -11.97 -11.46
C TRP A 382 7.33 -11.78 -10.07
N GLY A 383 6.06 -11.36 -9.99
CA GLY A 383 5.32 -11.28 -8.73
C GLY A 383 5.14 -12.65 -8.06
N ALA A 384 4.89 -13.71 -8.83
CA ALA A 384 4.77 -15.07 -8.32
C ALA A 384 6.09 -15.58 -7.68
N ARG A 385 7.26 -15.17 -8.20
CA ARG A 385 8.57 -15.48 -7.57
C ARG A 385 8.69 -14.85 -6.19
N ILE A 386 8.18 -13.63 -6.01
CA ILE A 386 8.13 -12.97 -4.70
C ILE A 386 7.25 -13.79 -3.77
N VAL A 387 6.02 -14.10 -4.18
CA VAL A 387 5.06 -14.87 -3.37
C VAL A 387 5.61 -16.27 -3.03
N ALA A 388 6.27 -16.95 -4.00
CA ALA A 388 6.92 -18.25 -3.79
C ALA A 388 8.09 -18.20 -2.79
N GLY A 389 8.70 -17.04 -2.60
CA GLY A 389 9.80 -16.84 -1.65
C GLY A 389 9.37 -16.76 -0.19
N PHE A 390 8.09 -16.57 0.10
CA PHE A 390 7.58 -16.58 1.46
C PHE A 390 7.51 -18.00 2.00
N SER A 391 8.36 -18.31 2.98
CA SER A 391 8.26 -19.55 3.74
C SER A 391 7.05 -19.50 4.68
N ASP A 392 6.66 -20.70 5.18
CA ASP A 392 5.58 -20.82 6.15
C ASP A 392 5.87 -20.01 7.42
N ASP A 393 7.15 -20.02 7.87
CA ASP A 393 7.58 -19.25 9.04
C ASP A 393 7.49 -17.73 8.83
N LEU A 394 7.81 -17.24 7.62
CA LEU A 394 7.66 -15.81 7.30
C LEU A 394 6.19 -15.38 7.29
N ILE A 395 5.30 -16.23 6.76
CA ILE A 395 3.86 -15.97 6.78
C ILE A 395 3.34 -15.96 8.21
N ARG A 396 3.71 -16.95 9.04
CA ARG A 396 3.35 -16.98 10.47
C ARG A 396 3.85 -15.75 11.19
N ALA A 397 5.13 -15.40 11.03
CA ALA A 397 5.72 -14.22 11.65
C ALA A 397 4.99 -12.90 11.27
N ALA A 398 4.51 -12.79 10.02
CA ALA A 398 3.70 -11.66 9.60
C ALA A 398 2.32 -11.65 10.26
N VAL A 399 1.62 -12.80 10.29
CA VAL A 399 0.28 -12.93 10.89
C VAL A 399 0.32 -12.64 12.40
N ASP A 400 1.37 -13.08 13.10
CA ASP A 400 1.57 -12.82 14.53
C ASP A 400 1.65 -11.31 14.84
N ARG A 401 2.09 -10.48 13.89
CA ARG A 401 2.07 -9.00 14.05
C ARG A 401 0.65 -8.44 14.14
N GLY A 402 -0.34 -9.16 13.63
CA GLY A 402 -1.76 -8.81 13.73
C GLY A 402 -2.29 -8.90 15.16
N ARG A 403 -1.64 -9.64 16.06
CA ARG A 403 -2.00 -9.80 17.48
C ARG A 403 -3.50 -10.09 17.68
N TYR A 404 -4.00 -11.09 16.98
CA TYR A 404 -5.38 -11.56 17.13
C TYR A 404 -5.58 -12.23 18.47
N SER A 405 -6.69 -11.92 19.14
CA SER A 405 -7.01 -12.49 20.46
C SER A 405 -7.52 -13.94 20.37
N ASP A 406 -8.19 -14.29 19.26
CA ASP A 406 -8.63 -15.64 18.96
C ASP A 406 -7.58 -16.35 18.07
N PRO A 407 -6.91 -17.41 18.56
CA PRO A 407 -5.90 -18.14 17.80
C PRO A 407 -6.46 -18.76 16.51
N ARG A 408 -7.76 -19.09 16.47
CA ARG A 408 -8.40 -19.64 15.25
C ARG A 408 -8.33 -18.66 14.07
N VAL A 409 -8.36 -17.36 14.35
CA VAL A 409 -8.23 -16.30 13.34
C VAL A 409 -6.82 -16.32 12.73
N ALA A 410 -5.77 -16.37 13.57
CA ALA A 410 -4.40 -16.44 13.09
C ALA A 410 -4.14 -17.71 12.25
N GLU A 411 -4.60 -18.86 12.76
CA GLU A 411 -4.49 -20.16 12.05
C GLU A 411 -5.22 -20.12 10.70
N TYR A 412 -6.43 -19.57 10.67
CA TYR A 412 -7.20 -19.41 9.43
C TYR A 412 -6.45 -18.55 8.41
N LEU A 413 -5.95 -17.38 8.82
CA LEU A 413 -5.23 -16.46 7.93
C LEU A 413 -3.92 -17.07 7.42
N VAL A 414 -3.16 -17.76 8.29
CA VAL A 414 -1.94 -18.48 7.88
C VAL A 414 -2.28 -19.53 6.82
N ARG A 415 -3.27 -20.40 7.09
CA ARG A 415 -3.70 -21.44 6.15
C ARG A 415 -4.14 -20.83 4.81
N ALA A 416 -4.97 -19.80 4.83
CA ALA A 416 -5.46 -19.15 3.62
C ALA A 416 -4.31 -18.52 2.80
N LEU A 417 -3.35 -17.87 3.46
CA LEU A 417 -2.17 -17.31 2.80
C LEU A 417 -1.29 -18.42 2.17
N LEU A 418 -1.08 -19.53 2.86
CA LEU A 418 -0.33 -20.69 2.35
C LEU A 418 -1.03 -21.29 1.12
N GLU A 419 -2.32 -21.54 1.20
CA GLU A 419 -3.11 -22.13 0.11
C GLU A 419 -3.13 -21.22 -1.13
N ARG A 420 -3.35 -19.91 -0.96
CA ARG A 420 -3.32 -18.95 -2.07
C ARG A 420 -1.91 -18.80 -2.66
N ARG A 421 -0.84 -18.80 -1.84
CA ARG A 421 0.54 -18.86 -2.32
C ARG A 421 0.75 -20.09 -3.20
N ASP A 422 0.37 -21.26 -2.72
CA ASP A 422 0.60 -22.51 -3.42
C ASP A 422 -0.24 -22.60 -4.71
N GLN A 423 -1.44 -22.05 -4.74
CA GLN A 423 -2.25 -21.96 -5.98
C GLN A 423 -1.56 -21.05 -7.02
N LEU A 424 -1.05 -19.88 -6.62
CA LEU A 424 -0.30 -18.98 -7.50
C LEU A 424 0.99 -19.62 -8.01
N VAL A 425 1.74 -20.33 -7.13
CA VAL A 425 2.99 -21.03 -7.51
C VAL A 425 2.70 -22.15 -8.49
N ARG A 426 1.72 -23.01 -8.22
CA ARG A 426 1.33 -24.08 -9.17
C ARG A 426 0.93 -23.53 -10.53
N ARG A 427 0.25 -22.41 -10.57
CA ARG A 427 -0.24 -21.83 -11.82
C ARG A 427 0.86 -21.12 -12.61
N TRP A 428 1.72 -20.35 -11.96
CA TRP A 428 2.64 -19.43 -12.63
C TRP A 428 4.11 -19.87 -12.60
N LEU A 429 4.48 -20.81 -11.74
CA LEU A 429 5.82 -21.36 -11.58
C LEU A 429 5.77 -22.90 -11.43
N PRO A 430 5.21 -23.64 -12.42
CA PRO A 430 5.00 -25.08 -12.29
C PRO A 430 6.30 -25.87 -12.04
N GLU A 431 7.45 -25.38 -12.56
CA GLU A 431 8.76 -25.97 -12.33
C GLU A 431 9.20 -25.94 -10.84
N ARG A 432 8.79 -24.92 -10.10
CA ARG A 432 9.04 -24.83 -8.65
C ARG A 432 8.03 -25.62 -7.82
N ALA A 433 6.84 -25.82 -8.34
CA ALA A 433 5.83 -26.64 -7.66
C ALA A 433 6.21 -28.13 -7.66
N ALA A 434 6.88 -28.60 -8.72
CA ALA A 434 7.33 -29.98 -8.84
C ALA A 434 8.54 -30.33 -7.95
N SER A 435 9.24 -29.32 -7.40
CA SER A 435 10.42 -29.48 -6.55
C SER A 435 10.16 -29.33 -5.04
N ARG A 436 8.91 -29.09 -4.65
CA ARG A 436 8.43 -29.04 -3.25
C ARG A 436 7.67 -30.32 -2.89
#